data_6b35901ee6901df9cfb769b60445f510
#
_entry.id   6b35901ee6901df9cfb769b60445f510
#
_cell.length_a   1.000
_cell.length_b   1.000
_cell.length_c   1.000
_cell.angle_alpha   90.00
_cell.angle_beta   90.00
_cell.angle_gamma   90.00
#
_symmetry.space_group_name_H-M   'P 1'
#
loop_
_entity.id
_entity.type
_entity.pdbx_description
1 polymer ?
#
loop_
_entity_poly.entity_id
_entity_poly.type
_entity_poly.pdbx_seq_one_letter_code
_entity_poly.pdbx_strand_id
1 'polypeptide(L)'
;MPIFGSPAFDSKGAFAIAVQADDDDDDDDDDDGSSAGDRDDDDDEPPQRIRRTAPPPPPEAAPSELVVLGLDATTRTELERLGYRLLREDSLSGLALLQLPRGVTLDAGLEAVAGLLPSALVAPNSYYRNQASADCVAEICDSWALAGYAPPVGQCLFAPAIGVVDTGVNLEHDMLRNADIRFERVGDVGAAPSGPKHGTAVVALLVGDPDGRVPGMLPAAKLHVADPFVLAGRDERADAYGLYLAIASLVAAEVEVINLSLAGPANLLIERAVLDADAAGIPIVAAVGNDGPRAGPRYPAAYASVVAVTAVDAAGRVYRRAGQGAHVDFAAPGVGISTAASVSGVRVQTGTSFAAPFVTAALAVAKSRRSDATPAELQAALSEISIDLGAPGRDPVFGNGLIQVGSPC
;
A
#
# COMPACT_ATOMS: atom_id res chain seq x y z
N MET A 1 -8.63 -7.03 56.27
CA MET A 1 -9.35 -8.21 55.77
C MET A 1 -10.72 -7.76 55.31
N PRO A 2 -11.08 -7.92 54.05
CA PRO A 2 -11.39 -9.17 53.40
C PRO A 2 -10.68 -9.35 52.06
N ILE A 3 -10.59 -10.64 51.74
CA ILE A 3 -9.97 -11.28 50.56
C ILE A 3 -10.98 -11.19 49.41
N PHE A 4 -10.61 -10.65 48.25
CA PHE A 4 -11.39 -10.81 47.02
C PHE A 4 -10.70 -11.85 46.09
N GLY A 5 -11.45 -12.93 45.88
CA GLY A 5 -11.05 -14.03 44.99
C GLY A 5 -11.15 -13.65 43.52
N SER A 6 -10.21 -14.16 42.75
CA SER A 6 -10.24 -14.17 41.27
C SER A 6 -11.38 -15.04 40.74
N PRO A 7 -12.06 -14.64 39.64
CA PRO A 7 -12.91 -15.57 38.92
C PRO A 7 -12.07 -16.42 37.96
N ALA A 8 -12.19 -17.74 38.10
CA ALA A 8 -11.70 -18.72 37.14
C ALA A 8 -12.53 -18.62 35.82
N PHE A 9 -11.83 -18.56 34.68
CA PHE A 9 -12.46 -18.70 33.37
C PHE A 9 -12.63 -20.17 33.05
N ASP A 10 -13.87 -20.60 32.89
CA ASP A 10 -14.26 -21.95 32.45
C ASP A 10 -14.26 -22.00 30.91
N SER A 11 -13.49 -22.95 30.40
CA SER A 11 -13.37 -23.25 28.98
C SER A 11 -14.50 -24.22 28.58
N LYS A 12 -15.59 -23.68 27.99
CA LYS A 12 -16.49 -24.38 27.05
C LYS A 12 -17.71 -23.50 26.75
N GLY A 13 -17.79 -22.96 25.52
CA GLY A 13 -18.96 -22.28 25.01
C GLY A 13 -18.93 -22.19 23.51
N ALA A 14 -19.23 -23.32 22.85
CA ALA A 14 -19.56 -23.32 21.43
C ALA A 14 -20.90 -22.63 21.24
N PHE A 15 -20.94 -21.52 20.51
CA PHE A 15 -22.17 -20.93 20.01
C PHE A 15 -22.47 -21.50 18.62
N ALA A 16 -23.46 -22.38 18.56
CA ALA A 16 -24.14 -22.76 17.34
C ALA A 16 -25.26 -21.76 17.10
N ILE A 17 -25.18 -21.01 16.01
CA ILE A 17 -26.33 -20.21 15.53
C ILE A 17 -27.09 -21.07 14.54
N ALA A 18 -28.31 -21.44 14.92
CA ALA A 18 -29.29 -22.07 14.06
C ALA A 18 -29.84 -21.03 13.09
N VAL A 19 -29.75 -21.32 11.80
CA VAL A 19 -30.47 -20.60 10.75
C VAL A 19 -31.87 -21.18 10.72
N GLN A 20 -32.88 -20.37 11.01
CA GLN A 20 -34.26 -20.65 10.70
C GLN A 20 -34.54 -20.13 9.29
N ALA A 21 -35.00 -21.04 8.44
CA ALA A 21 -35.67 -20.71 7.19
C ALA A 21 -37.15 -20.46 7.50
N ASP A 22 -37.65 -19.33 7.12
CA ASP A 22 -39.09 -19.09 7.02
C ASP A 22 -39.47 -19.12 5.53
N ASP A 23 -40.18 -20.16 5.19
CA ASP A 23 -41.00 -20.27 3.99
C ASP A 23 -42.31 -19.53 4.26
N ASP A 24 -42.67 -18.58 3.44
CA ASP A 24 -44.01 -18.09 3.31
C ASP A 24 -44.40 -18.06 1.83
N ASP A 25 -45.11 -19.10 1.43
CA ASP A 25 -45.99 -19.15 0.26
C ASP A 25 -47.22 -18.31 0.58
N ASP A 26 -47.64 -17.44 -0.33
CA ASP A 26 -49.04 -17.02 -0.47
C ASP A 26 -49.34 -16.81 -1.96
N ASP A 27 -50.09 -17.79 -2.47
CA ASP A 27 -50.92 -17.73 -3.65
C ASP A 27 -52.07 -16.75 -3.41
N ASP A 28 -52.44 -15.97 -4.41
CA ASP A 28 -53.83 -15.64 -4.65
C ASP A 28 -54.07 -15.23 -6.12
N ASP A 29 -55.00 -15.94 -6.69
CA ASP A 29 -55.63 -15.92 -8.02
C ASP A 29 -56.54 -14.71 -8.25
N ASP A 30 -56.95 -14.65 -9.55
CA ASP A 30 -58.19 -14.03 -10.09
C ASP A 30 -58.06 -12.60 -10.64
N ASP A 31 -58.46 -12.23 -11.80
CA ASP A 31 -59.39 -12.70 -12.81
C ASP A 31 -59.49 -11.67 -13.96
N ASP A 32 -59.67 -12.18 -15.16
CA ASP A 32 -60.48 -11.65 -16.29
C ASP A 32 -60.40 -10.19 -16.80
N GLY A 33 -60.09 -10.10 -18.09
CA GLY A 33 -60.41 -8.89 -18.86
C GLY A 33 -59.93 -8.90 -20.31
N SER A 34 -60.62 -9.64 -21.15
CA SER A 34 -60.51 -9.64 -22.62
C SER A 34 -60.72 -8.25 -23.24
N SER A 35 -59.86 -7.82 -24.15
CA SER A 35 -60.29 -7.12 -25.36
C SER A 35 -59.26 -7.21 -26.47
N ALA A 36 -59.66 -7.71 -27.60
CA ALA A 36 -59.00 -7.74 -28.88
C ALA A 36 -58.76 -6.33 -29.41
N GLY A 37 -57.59 -6.12 -29.96
CA GLY A 37 -57.29 -4.92 -30.72
C GLY A 37 -56.06 -5.17 -31.57
N ASP A 38 -56.32 -5.43 -32.85
CA ASP A 38 -55.32 -5.42 -33.92
C ASP A 38 -54.45 -4.18 -33.84
N ARG A 39 -53.15 -4.35 -34.02
CA ARG A 39 -52.35 -3.37 -34.74
C ARG A 39 -50.92 -3.74 -34.92
N ASP A 40 -50.58 -3.82 -36.19
CA ASP A 40 -49.40 -3.31 -36.84
C ASP A 40 -48.02 -3.71 -36.26
N ASP A 41 -47.38 -4.57 -37.01
CA ASP A 41 -45.97 -4.91 -36.98
C ASP A 41 -45.15 -3.65 -37.25
N ASP A 42 -44.63 -3.00 -36.21
CA ASP A 42 -43.51 -2.11 -36.30
C ASP A 42 -42.30 -2.83 -35.66
N ASP A 43 -41.39 -3.28 -36.53
CA ASP A 43 -40.06 -3.80 -36.19
C ASP A 43 -39.21 -2.71 -35.50
N ASP A 44 -39.46 -2.42 -34.23
CA ASP A 44 -38.59 -1.66 -33.37
C ASP A 44 -37.51 -2.61 -32.79
N GLU A 45 -36.45 -2.83 -33.58
CA GLU A 45 -35.18 -3.39 -33.05
C GLU A 45 -34.74 -2.51 -31.85
N PRO A 46 -34.57 -3.08 -30.63
CA PRO A 46 -34.14 -2.30 -29.50
C PRO A 46 -32.73 -1.72 -29.82
N PRO A 47 -32.45 -0.45 -29.49
CA PRO A 47 -31.22 0.20 -29.84
C PRO A 47 -30.06 -0.66 -29.30
N GLN A 48 -29.18 -1.10 -30.19
CA GLN A 48 -27.98 -1.84 -29.87
C GLN A 48 -27.20 -1.01 -28.84
N ARG A 49 -27.16 -1.50 -27.59
CA ARG A 49 -26.30 -0.93 -26.57
C ARG A 49 -24.86 -1.05 -27.08
N ILE A 50 -24.29 0.07 -27.54
CA ILE A 50 -22.89 0.18 -27.84
C ILE A 50 -22.15 -0.24 -26.57
N ARG A 51 -21.58 -1.45 -26.57
CA ARG A 51 -20.64 -1.86 -25.53
C ARG A 51 -19.48 -0.90 -25.61
N ARG A 52 -19.45 0.09 -24.72
CA ARG A 52 -18.24 0.88 -24.50
C ARG A 52 -17.16 -0.12 -24.08
N THR A 53 -16.20 -0.37 -24.95
CA THR A 53 -14.99 -1.09 -24.59
C THR A 53 -14.34 -0.34 -23.43
N ALA A 54 -14.00 -1.05 -22.35
CA ALA A 54 -13.23 -0.46 -21.26
C ALA A 54 -11.95 0.17 -21.83
N PRO A 55 -11.55 1.34 -21.36
CA PRO A 55 -10.29 1.93 -21.77
C PRO A 55 -9.16 0.93 -21.49
N PRO A 56 -8.10 0.92 -22.31
CA PRO A 56 -6.95 0.06 -22.06
C PRO A 56 -6.37 0.38 -20.67
N PRO A 57 -5.80 -0.62 -19.98
CA PRO A 57 -5.14 -0.39 -18.69
C PRO A 57 -4.01 0.63 -18.86
N PRO A 58 -3.71 1.44 -17.83
CA PRO A 58 -2.63 2.39 -17.88
C PRO A 58 -1.28 1.66 -18.06
N PRO A 59 -0.30 2.28 -18.73
CA PRO A 59 1.00 1.65 -18.98
C PRO A 59 1.72 1.32 -17.67
N GLU A 60 2.44 0.21 -17.63
CA GLU A 60 3.22 -0.23 -16.45
C GLU A 60 4.65 0.32 -16.43
N ALA A 61 5.13 0.90 -17.54
CA ALA A 61 6.46 1.52 -17.62
C ALA A 61 6.47 2.61 -18.69
N ALA A 62 7.46 3.50 -18.62
CA ALA A 62 7.77 4.44 -19.69
C ALA A 62 8.25 3.67 -20.93
N PRO A 63 7.63 3.86 -22.10
CA PRO A 63 7.89 3.02 -23.28
C PRO A 63 9.28 3.22 -23.92
N SER A 64 10.00 4.27 -23.52
CA SER A 64 11.28 4.65 -24.11
C SER A 64 12.35 5.05 -23.07
N GLU A 65 12.24 4.58 -21.84
CA GLU A 65 13.15 4.96 -20.76
C GLU A 65 13.69 3.75 -20.02
N LEU A 66 14.99 3.79 -19.72
CA LEU A 66 15.70 2.82 -18.89
C LEU A 66 16.31 3.50 -17.67
N VAL A 67 16.32 2.80 -16.58
CA VAL A 67 17.04 3.18 -15.35
C VAL A 67 18.30 2.32 -15.26
N VAL A 68 19.44 2.97 -14.98
CA VAL A 68 20.75 2.31 -14.88
C VAL A 68 21.39 2.71 -13.55
N LEU A 69 21.73 1.73 -12.73
CA LEU A 69 22.54 1.93 -11.54
C LEU A 69 23.96 1.44 -11.80
N GLY A 70 24.94 2.34 -11.69
CA GLY A 70 26.35 2.05 -11.95
C GLY A 70 26.79 2.40 -13.39
N LEU A 71 26.24 3.47 -13.97
CA LEU A 71 26.69 3.99 -15.26
C LEU A 71 28.04 4.69 -15.13
N ASP A 72 29.08 4.13 -15.76
CA ASP A 72 30.39 4.77 -15.84
C ASP A 72 30.51 5.81 -16.96
N ALA A 73 31.46 6.75 -16.83
CA ALA A 73 31.66 7.86 -17.76
C ALA A 73 32.04 7.39 -19.18
N THR A 74 32.75 6.27 -19.30
CA THR A 74 33.20 5.73 -20.60
C THR A 74 31.99 5.16 -21.34
N THR A 75 31.22 4.32 -20.69
CA THR A 75 30.02 3.71 -21.26
C THR A 75 28.94 4.75 -21.54
N ARG A 76 28.81 5.78 -20.69
CA ARG A 76 27.96 6.92 -20.96
C ARG A 76 28.26 7.57 -22.32
N THR A 77 29.53 7.87 -22.59
CA THR A 77 29.94 8.48 -23.86
C THR A 77 29.61 7.56 -25.04
N GLU A 78 29.78 6.26 -24.90
CA GLU A 78 29.42 5.30 -25.94
C GLU A 78 27.90 5.23 -26.16
N LEU A 79 27.11 5.21 -25.10
CA LEU A 79 25.64 5.24 -25.19
C LEU A 79 25.14 6.53 -25.89
N GLU A 80 25.72 7.68 -25.56
CA GLU A 80 25.39 8.95 -26.22
C GLU A 80 25.72 8.88 -27.73
N ARG A 81 26.85 8.26 -28.11
CA ARG A 81 27.22 8.02 -29.51
C ARG A 81 26.25 7.09 -30.24
N LEU A 82 25.64 6.13 -29.53
CA LEU A 82 24.62 5.22 -30.03
C LEU A 82 23.23 5.86 -30.06
N GLY A 83 23.09 7.11 -29.65
CA GLY A 83 21.85 7.89 -29.70
C GLY A 83 20.98 7.81 -28.45
N TYR A 84 21.46 7.19 -27.38
CA TYR A 84 20.80 7.29 -26.06
C TYR A 84 20.99 8.69 -25.51
N ARG A 85 20.01 9.17 -24.74
CA ARG A 85 20.10 10.48 -24.09
C ARG A 85 20.03 10.30 -22.59
N LEU A 86 20.96 10.88 -21.87
CA LEU A 86 20.86 11.03 -20.44
C LEU A 86 19.78 12.08 -20.10
N LEU A 87 18.73 11.65 -19.41
CA LEU A 87 17.64 12.53 -18.96
C LEU A 87 17.92 13.08 -17.58
N ARG A 88 18.33 12.22 -16.66
CA ARG A 88 18.62 12.56 -15.26
C ARG A 88 19.78 11.68 -14.74
N GLU A 89 20.51 12.20 -13.78
CA GLU A 89 21.56 11.47 -13.08
C GLU A 89 21.60 11.93 -11.62
N ASP A 90 21.65 10.98 -10.71
CA ASP A 90 21.98 11.22 -9.33
C ASP A 90 23.41 10.76 -9.04
N SER A 91 24.29 11.72 -8.83
CA SER A 91 25.73 11.45 -8.63
C SER A 91 26.05 10.77 -7.31
N LEU A 92 25.14 10.83 -6.33
CA LEU A 92 25.35 10.22 -5.01
C LEU A 92 25.11 8.72 -5.06
N SER A 93 24.02 8.30 -5.71
CA SER A 93 23.68 6.88 -5.86
C SER A 93 24.30 6.23 -7.10
N GLY A 94 24.76 7.03 -8.08
CA GLY A 94 25.18 6.53 -9.40
C GLY A 94 24.01 6.07 -10.26
N LEU A 95 22.80 6.57 -9.96
CA LEU A 95 21.58 6.27 -10.69
C LEU A 95 21.43 7.18 -11.90
N ALA A 96 21.17 6.63 -13.07
CA ALA A 96 20.93 7.36 -14.31
C ALA A 96 19.60 6.97 -14.96
N LEU A 97 18.92 7.95 -15.55
CA LEU A 97 17.73 7.76 -16.38
C LEU A 97 18.10 8.05 -17.83
N LEU A 98 17.95 7.05 -18.68
CA LEU A 98 18.28 7.10 -20.11
C LEU A 98 17.03 7.07 -20.97
N GLN A 99 16.97 7.90 -22.00
CA GLN A 99 16.02 7.80 -23.09
C GLN A 99 16.61 6.95 -24.22
N LEU A 100 15.80 6.01 -24.73
CA LEU A 100 16.15 5.18 -25.87
C LEU A 100 16.24 6.00 -27.18
N PRO A 101 17.08 5.58 -28.15
CA PRO A 101 17.07 6.10 -29.50
C PRO A 101 15.71 5.86 -30.17
N ARG A 102 15.34 6.74 -31.12
CA ARG A 102 14.07 6.59 -31.85
C ARG A 102 14.02 5.25 -32.59
N GLY A 103 12.90 4.53 -32.42
CA GLY A 103 12.65 3.25 -33.08
C GLY A 103 13.27 2.02 -32.38
N VAL A 104 13.98 2.22 -31.28
CA VAL A 104 14.47 1.12 -30.42
C VAL A 104 13.35 0.74 -29.44
N THR A 105 13.03 -0.56 -29.38
CA THR A 105 12.08 -1.09 -28.41
C THR A 105 12.71 -1.17 -27.01
N LEU A 106 11.88 -1.23 -25.98
CA LEU A 106 12.36 -1.30 -24.59
C LEU A 106 13.24 -2.54 -24.36
N ASP A 107 12.83 -3.71 -24.88
CA ASP A 107 13.58 -4.96 -24.73
C ASP A 107 14.93 -4.89 -25.44
N ALA A 108 14.96 -4.38 -26.69
CA ALA A 108 16.22 -4.21 -27.42
C ALA A 108 17.16 -3.21 -26.75
N GLY A 109 16.61 -2.15 -26.17
CA GLY A 109 17.37 -1.17 -25.39
C GLY A 109 17.96 -1.77 -24.12
N LEU A 110 17.18 -2.56 -23.38
CA LEU A 110 17.62 -3.30 -22.19
C LEU A 110 18.79 -4.23 -22.51
N GLU A 111 18.64 -5.05 -23.52
CA GLU A 111 19.68 -6.01 -23.95
C GLU A 111 20.97 -5.28 -24.37
N ALA A 112 20.85 -4.22 -25.16
CA ALA A 112 21.99 -3.44 -25.63
C ALA A 112 22.76 -2.77 -24.47
N VAL A 113 22.05 -2.12 -23.54
CA VAL A 113 22.68 -1.42 -22.42
C VAL A 113 23.28 -2.42 -21.41
N ALA A 114 22.58 -3.51 -21.11
CA ALA A 114 23.09 -4.57 -20.23
C ALA A 114 24.34 -5.25 -20.83
N GLY A 115 24.39 -5.42 -22.16
CA GLY A 115 25.57 -5.94 -22.85
C GLY A 115 26.82 -5.02 -22.74
N LEU A 116 26.61 -3.71 -22.72
CA LEU A 116 27.69 -2.72 -22.53
C LEU A 116 28.10 -2.55 -21.06
N LEU A 117 27.22 -2.83 -20.13
CA LEU A 117 27.39 -2.63 -18.68
C LEU A 117 27.09 -3.91 -17.90
N PRO A 118 27.90 -4.97 -18.03
CA PRO A 118 27.57 -6.27 -17.41
C PRO A 118 27.59 -6.27 -15.87
N SER A 119 28.15 -5.24 -15.25
CA SER A 119 28.19 -5.06 -13.78
C SER A 119 27.15 -4.06 -13.27
N ALA A 120 26.43 -3.36 -14.13
CA ALA A 120 25.40 -2.42 -13.76
C ALA A 120 24.01 -3.09 -13.66
N LEU A 121 23.12 -2.53 -12.85
CA LEU A 121 21.70 -2.89 -12.91
C LEU A 121 21.00 -2.03 -13.96
N VAL A 122 20.33 -2.68 -14.90
CA VAL A 122 19.56 -2.02 -15.96
C VAL A 122 18.13 -2.52 -15.89
N ALA A 123 17.17 -1.61 -15.84
CA ALA A 123 15.75 -1.95 -15.74
C ALA A 123 14.88 -0.93 -16.52
N PRO A 124 13.64 -1.30 -16.89
CA PRO A 124 12.65 -0.36 -17.39
C PRO A 124 12.36 0.73 -16.33
N ASN A 125 12.00 1.94 -16.76
CA ASN A 125 11.45 2.94 -15.85
C ASN A 125 9.97 2.60 -15.59
N SER A 126 9.73 1.67 -14.66
CA SER A 126 8.40 1.15 -14.32
C SER A 126 7.59 2.13 -13.48
N TYR A 127 6.25 2.05 -13.58
CA TYR A 127 5.32 2.91 -12.85
C TYR A 127 4.68 2.20 -11.66
N TYR A 128 4.60 2.91 -10.55
CA TYR A 128 3.98 2.50 -9.29
C TYR A 128 2.83 3.44 -8.94
N ARG A 129 1.74 2.90 -8.40
CA ARG A 129 0.52 3.65 -8.09
C ARG A 129 0.04 3.37 -6.69
N ASN A 130 -0.64 4.36 -6.11
CA ASN A 130 -1.32 4.23 -4.83
C ASN A 130 -2.38 3.14 -4.87
N GLN A 131 -2.50 2.43 -3.75
CA GLN A 131 -3.44 1.33 -3.60
C GLN A 131 -4.64 1.72 -2.75
N ALA A 132 -5.39 2.75 -3.18
CA ALA A 132 -6.66 3.14 -2.59
C ALA A 132 -7.80 2.92 -3.59
N SER A 133 -8.97 2.53 -3.11
CA SER A 133 -10.21 2.52 -3.88
C SER A 133 -11.24 3.49 -3.30
N ALA A 134 -12.10 4.01 -4.18
CA ALA A 134 -13.13 4.98 -3.79
C ALA A 134 -14.40 4.34 -3.18
N ASP A 135 -14.44 3.01 -3.07
CA ASP A 135 -15.65 2.28 -2.71
C ASP A 135 -15.76 2.12 -1.20
N CYS A 136 -16.31 3.11 -0.51
CA CYS A 136 -16.75 2.93 0.86
C CYS A 136 -18.13 3.53 1.09
N VAL A 137 -19.06 2.66 1.49
CA VAL A 137 -20.35 3.04 2.06
C VAL A 137 -20.21 2.91 3.58
N ALA A 138 -20.54 4.01 4.24
CA ALA A 138 -20.35 4.33 5.63
C ALA A 138 -20.76 3.24 6.63
N GLU A 139 -19.78 2.71 7.36
CA GLU A 139 -19.89 2.49 8.80
C GLU A 139 -18.50 2.76 9.39
N ILE A 140 -18.42 3.61 10.42
CA ILE A 140 -17.19 3.88 11.16
C ILE A 140 -16.88 2.61 11.94
N CYS A 141 -16.08 1.73 11.35
CA CYS A 141 -15.66 0.49 12.00
C CYS A 141 -14.57 0.82 13.02
N ASP A 142 -14.66 0.25 14.19
CA ASP A 142 -13.62 0.32 15.23
C ASP A 142 -12.42 -0.59 14.83
N SER A 143 -11.74 -0.16 13.77
CA SER A 143 -10.62 -0.90 13.17
C SER A 143 -9.39 -0.97 14.08
N TRP A 144 -9.29 -0.03 15.02
CA TRP A 144 -8.19 0.05 15.98
C TRP A 144 -8.26 -1.08 17.01
N ALA A 145 -9.46 -1.32 17.55
CA ALA A 145 -9.68 -2.44 18.48
C ALA A 145 -9.42 -3.79 17.80
N LEU A 146 -9.77 -3.94 16.52
CA LEU A 146 -9.49 -5.16 15.75
C LEU A 146 -7.99 -5.43 15.65
N ALA A 147 -7.15 -4.41 15.45
CA ALA A 147 -5.69 -4.53 15.41
C ALA A 147 -5.05 -4.58 16.82
N GLY A 148 -5.83 -4.76 17.88
CA GLY A 148 -5.31 -4.79 19.26
C GLY A 148 -4.58 -3.52 19.67
N TYR A 149 -4.86 -2.37 18.99
CA TYR A 149 -4.25 -1.11 19.33
C TYR A 149 -4.94 -0.53 20.57
N ALA A 150 -4.13 -0.24 21.59
CA ALA A 150 -4.55 0.49 22.76
C ALA A 150 -3.87 1.88 22.75
N PRO A 151 -4.63 2.97 22.67
CA PRO A 151 -4.07 4.32 22.77
C PRO A 151 -3.21 4.45 24.03
N PRO A 152 -2.05 5.11 23.98
CA PRO A 152 -1.21 5.30 25.15
C PRO A 152 -1.95 6.12 26.22
N VAL A 153 -1.85 5.66 27.47
CA VAL A 153 -2.40 6.38 28.62
C VAL A 153 -1.31 7.29 29.17
N GLY A 154 -1.52 8.60 29.15
CA GLY A 154 -0.56 9.59 29.63
C GLY A 154 0.44 10.01 28.54
N GLN A 155 1.60 10.57 28.95
CA GLN A 155 2.64 10.97 28.00
C GLN A 155 3.44 9.76 27.53
N CYS A 156 3.22 9.36 26.29
CA CYS A 156 4.03 8.35 25.62
C CYS A 156 5.25 9.03 24.98
N LEU A 157 6.45 8.68 25.43
CA LEU A 157 7.71 9.23 24.91
C LEU A 157 8.30 8.40 23.75
N PHE A 158 7.59 7.36 23.34
CA PHE A 158 8.04 6.53 22.21
C PHE A 158 7.90 7.30 20.90
N ALA A 159 9.02 7.71 20.33
CA ALA A 159 9.11 8.55 19.14
C ALA A 159 10.03 7.93 18.07
N PRO A 160 9.60 6.82 17.44
CA PRO A 160 10.39 6.16 16.40
C PRO A 160 10.53 7.05 15.16
N ALA A 161 11.63 6.88 14.42
CA ALA A 161 11.78 7.47 13.10
C ALA A 161 11.18 6.53 12.05
N ILE A 162 10.15 6.97 11.34
CA ILE A 162 9.44 6.16 10.34
C ILE A 162 9.55 6.82 8.96
N GLY A 163 9.99 6.06 7.96
CA GLY A 163 9.98 6.45 6.58
C GLY A 163 8.62 6.15 5.92
N VAL A 164 8.11 7.06 5.12
CA VAL A 164 6.89 6.85 4.32
C VAL A 164 7.16 7.26 2.89
N VAL A 165 6.93 6.37 1.94
CA VAL A 165 6.89 6.73 0.52
C VAL A 165 5.43 6.80 0.09
N ASP A 166 4.97 8.00 -0.22
CA ASP A 166 3.59 8.24 -0.61
C ASP A 166 3.49 9.51 -1.46
N THR A 167 2.29 9.92 -1.82
CA THR A 167 1.99 11.19 -2.49
C THR A 167 2.16 12.38 -1.56
N GLY A 168 1.88 13.58 -2.05
CA GLY A 168 1.85 14.81 -1.27
C GLY A 168 1.07 14.67 0.04
N VAL A 169 1.46 15.46 1.04
CA VAL A 169 0.83 15.53 2.35
C VAL A 169 0.39 16.95 2.65
N ASN A 170 -0.83 17.13 3.12
CA ASN A 170 -1.30 18.42 3.63
C ASN A 170 -0.84 18.62 5.09
N LEU A 171 0.33 19.23 5.27
CA LEU A 171 0.91 19.47 6.59
C LEU A 171 0.09 20.49 7.44
N GLU A 172 -0.77 21.30 6.79
CA GLU A 172 -1.65 22.24 7.47
C GLU A 172 -2.97 21.61 7.93
N HIS A 173 -3.14 20.29 7.67
CA HIS A 173 -4.33 19.56 8.12
C HIS A 173 -4.42 19.60 9.66
N ASP A 174 -5.61 19.83 10.21
CA ASP A 174 -5.85 19.93 11.65
C ASP A 174 -5.36 18.71 12.45
N MET A 175 -5.39 17.52 11.85
CA MET A 175 -4.87 16.29 12.45
C MET A 175 -3.34 16.14 12.41
N LEU A 176 -2.62 16.93 11.60
CA LEU A 176 -1.18 16.78 11.38
C LEU A 176 -0.36 17.98 11.84
N ARG A 177 -1.00 19.08 12.18
CA ARG A 177 -0.36 20.38 12.47
C ARG A 177 0.70 20.32 13.57
N ASN A 178 0.57 19.40 14.53
CA ASN A 178 1.49 19.22 15.65
C ASN A 178 2.44 18.02 15.49
N ALA A 179 2.33 17.27 14.37
CA ALA A 179 3.14 16.10 14.12
C ALA A 179 4.55 16.50 13.64
N ASP A 180 5.57 15.72 14.02
CA ASP A 180 6.95 15.91 13.55
C ASP A 180 7.12 15.22 12.18
N ILE A 181 6.89 15.99 11.10
CA ILE A 181 6.91 15.49 9.72
C ILE A 181 7.92 16.27 8.89
N ARG A 182 8.95 15.58 8.43
CA ARG A 182 9.82 16.06 7.35
C ARG A 182 9.29 15.53 6.03
N PHE A 183 8.85 16.44 5.14
CA PHE A 183 8.34 16.12 3.81
C PHE A 183 9.32 16.56 2.73
N GLU A 184 9.57 15.69 1.76
CA GLU A 184 10.46 15.96 0.64
C GLU A 184 9.88 15.37 -0.66
N ARG A 185 9.85 16.16 -1.73
CA ARG A 185 9.61 15.65 -3.09
C ARG A 185 10.92 15.16 -3.68
N VAL A 186 10.90 13.97 -4.26
CA VAL A 186 12.06 13.33 -4.87
C VAL A 186 11.81 12.95 -6.33
N GLY A 187 12.85 12.64 -7.08
CA GLY A 187 12.72 12.26 -8.49
C GLY A 187 12.44 13.45 -9.40
N ASP A 188 11.34 13.46 -10.15
CA ASP A 188 11.00 14.54 -11.07
C ASP A 188 10.29 15.70 -10.38
N VAL A 189 11.04 16.48 -9.64
CA VAL A 189 10.51 17.66 -8.94
C VAL A 189 10.02 18.79 -9.87
N GLY A 190 10.36 18.72 -11.16
CA GLY A 190 9.90 19.65 -12.19
C GLY A 190 8.54 19.29 -12.78
N ALA A 191 8.08 18.06 -12.61
CA ALA A 191 6.77 17.61 -13.04
C ALA A 191 5.65 18.13 -12.12
N ALA A 192 4.40 18.05 -12.60
CA ALA A 192 3.24 18.39 -11.79
C ALA A 192 3.19 17.55 -10.52
N PRO A 193 3.06 18.18 -9.34
CA PRO A 193 3.04 17.45 -8.07
C PRO A 193 1.84 16.52 -7.97
N SER A 194 2.00 15.44 -7.21
CA SER A 194 0.91 14.58 -6.76
C SER A 194 -0.08 15.33 -5.88
N GLY A 195 -1.29 14.77 -5.72
CA GLY A 195 -2.29 15.32 -4.81
C GLY A 195 -2.04 14.90 -3.35
N PRO A 196 -2.51 15.69 -2.36
CA PRO A 196 -2.27 15.36 -0.95
C PRO A 196 -3.27 14.34 -0.36
N LYS A 197 -4.16 13.77 -1.18
CA LYS A 197 -5.28 12.99 -0.67
C LYS A 197 -4.84 11.67 -0.01
N HIS A 198 -3.94 10.94 -0.67
CA HIS A 198 -3.53 9.61 -0.23
C HIS A 198 -2.48 9.71 0.88
N GLY A 199 -1.41 10.46 0.67
CA GLY A 199 -0.35 10.61 1.67
C GLY A 199 -0.84 11.23 2.97
N THR A 200 -1.73 12.24 2.93
CA THR A 200 -2.34 12.80 4.16
C THR A 200 -3.09 11.73 4.95
N ALA A 201 -3.87 10.88 4.27
CA ALA A 201 -4.64 9.82 4.92
C ALA A 201 -3.74 8.75 5.55
N VAL A 202 -2.69 8.31 4.86
CA VAL A 202 -1.72 7.31 5.34
C VAL A 202 -0.92 7.86 6.54
N VAL A 203 -0.39 9.08 6.42
CA VAL A 203 0.39 9.75 7.48
C VAL A 203 -0.45 9.96 8.74
N ALA A 204 -1.74 10.35 8.59
CA ALA A 204 -2.61 10.54 9.73
C ALA A 204 -2.91 9.24 10.52
N LEU A 205 -2.90 8.08 9.89
CA LEU A 205 -3.00 6.79 10.60
C LEU A 205 -1.80 6.55 11.53
N LEU A 206 -0.63 7.06 11.16
CA LEU A 206 0.58 6.92 11.98
C LEU A 206 0.67 8.00 13.06
N VAL A 207 0.54 9.28 12.70
CA VAL A 207 0.88 10.41 13.59
C VAL A 207 -0.24 11.41 13.80
N GLY A 208 -1.49 11.07 13.47
CA GLY A 208 -2.64 11.95 13.71
C GLY A 208 -2.71 12.42 15.16
N ASP A 209 -3.21 13.64 15.35
CA ASP A 209 -3.35 14.28 16.66
C ASP A 209 -4.04 13.33 17.65
N PRO A 210 -3.41 13.00 18.79
CA PRO A 210 -3.96 12.06 19.77
C PRO A 210 -5.28 12.55 20.40
N ASP A 211 -5.50 13.86 20.44
CA ASP A 211 -6.74 14.48 20.92
C ASP A 211 -7.75 14.72 19.79
N GLY A 212 -7.37 14.34 18.56
CA GLY A 212 -8.18 14.50 17.37
C GLY A 212 -9.30 13.47 17.24
N ARG A 213 -10.13 13.62 16.19
CA ARG A 213 -11.26 12.71 15.91
C ARG A 213 -10.81 11.29 15.51
N VAL A 214 -9.61 11.19 14.95
CA VAL A 214 -8.96 9.92 14.59
C VAL A 214 -7.49 10.03 15.00
N PRO A 215 -7.13 9.58 16.21
CA PRO A 215 -5.76 9.67 16.70
C PRO A 215 -4.84 8.74 15.89
N GLY A 216 -3.61 9.16 15.65
CA GLY A 216 -2.58 8.31 15.06
C GLY A 216 -2.12 7.21 16.01
N MET A 217 -1.61 6.10 15.47
CA MET A 217 -1.10 4.99 16.27
C MET A 217 0.18 5.34 17.04
N LEU A 218 1.00 6.23 16.50
CA LEU A 218 2.30 6.63 17.03
C LEU A 218 2.44 8.17 16.96
N PRO A 219 1.60 8.93 17.71
CA PRO A 219 1.49 10.38 17.53
C PRO A 219 2.79 11.16 17.83
N ALA A 220 3.74 10.57 18.56
CA ALA A 220 5.05 11.15 18.81
C ALA A 220 6.13 10.72 17.84
N ALA A 221 5.84 9.85 16.86
CA ALA A 221 6.81 9.40 15.87
C ALA A 221 7.29 10.55 14.99
N LYS A 222 8.55 10.45 14.55
CA LYS A 222 9.15 11.36 13.57
C LYS A 222 9.00 10.77 12.19
N LEU A 223 8.23 11.40 11.32
CA LEU A 223 8.03 10.91 9.96
C LEU A 223 8.98 11.60 8.99
N HIS A 224 9.64 10.78 8.17
CA HIS A 224 10.33 11.20 6.95
C HIS A 224 9.49 10.75 5.77
N VAL A 225 8.81 11.68 5.11
CA VAL A 225 7.94 11.40 3.97
C VAL A 225 8.63 11.79 2.68
N ALA A 226 8.87 10.81 1.82
CA ALA A 226 9.42 11.02 0.48
C ALA A 226 8.32 10.84 -0.57
N ASP A 227 8.06 11.88 -1.36
CA ASP A 227 7.05 11.90 -2.44
C ASP A 227 7.73 11.81 -3.82
N PRO A 228 7.82 10.60 -4.42
CA PRO A 228 8.28 10.40 -5.78
C PRO A 228 7.15 10.53 -6.83
N PHE A 229 5.92 10.80 -6.40
CA PHE A 229 4.76 10.78 -7.29
C PHE A 229 4.61 12.06 -8.10
N VAL A 230 4.12 11.89 -9.31
CA VAL A 230 3.78 12.98 -10.23
C VAL A 230 2.39 12.75 -10.80
N LEU A 231 1.72 13.84 -11.15
CA LEU A 231 0.44 13.80 -11.81
C LEU A 231 0.63 13.93 -13.34
N ALA A 232 0.54 12.80 -14.05
CA ALA A 232 0.60 12.75 -15.51
C ALA A 232 -0.82 12.75 -16.11
N GLY A 233 -1.41 13.93 -16.30
CA GLY A 233 -2.80 14.07 -16.67
C GLY A 233 -3.75 13.67 -15.54
N ARG A 234 -4.32 12.45 -15.60
CA ARG A 234 -5.16 11.86 -14.56
C ARG A 234 -4.50 10.68 -13.87
N ASP A 235 -3.31 10.30 -14.30
CA ASP A 235 -2.55 9.17 -13.77
C ASP A 235 -1.54 9.68 -12.74
N GLU A 236 -1.82 9.45 -11.47
CA GLU A 236 -0.92 9.75 -10.36
C GLU A 236 -0.03 8.53 -10.12
N ARG A 237 1.27 8.71 -10.33
CA ARG A 237 2.23 7.61 -10.33
C ARG A 237 3.63 8.03 -9.91
N ALA A 238 4.38 7.13 -9.33
CA ALA A 238 5.83 7.21 -9.20
C ALA A 238 6.49 6.36 -10.28
N ASP A 239 7.60 6.80 -10.80
CA ASP A 239 8.46 5.99 -11.67
C ASP A 239 9.55 5.26 -10.85
N ALA A 240 10.16 4.23 -11.43
CA ALA A 240 11.18 3.45 -10.73
C ALA A 240 12.40 4.29 -10.32
N TYR A 241 12.74 5.31 -11.11
CA TYR A 241 13.82 6.25 -10.78
C TYR A 241 13.52 7.01 -9.49
N GLY A 242 12.36 7.65 -9.40
CA GLY A 242 11.94 8.40 -8.21
C GLY A 242 11.72 7.50 -6.99
N LEU A 243 11.11 6.30 -7.19
CA LEU A 243 10.89 5.35 -6.11
C LEU A 243 12.20 4.83 -5.51
N TYR A 244 13.20 4.53 -6.34
CA TYR A 244 14.54 4.16 -5.85
C TYR A 244 15.14 5.27 -4.98
N LEU A 245 15.11 6.52 -5.46
CA LEU A 245 15.63 7.67 -4.71
C LEU A 245 14.88 7.88 -3.39
N ALA A 246 13.56 7.70 -3.38
CA ALA A 246 12.75 7.80 -2.18
C ALA A 246 13.18 6.77 -1.12
N ILE A 247 13.29 5.49 -1.49
CA ILE A 247 13.75 4.44 -0.58
C ILE A 247 15.19 4.72 -0.11
N ALA A 248 16.10 5.06 -1.02
CA ALA A 248 17.49 5.35 -0.69
C ALA A 248 17.64 6.55 0.26
N SER A 249 16.83 7.60 0.10
CA SER A 249 16.85 8.76 1.00
C SER A 249 16.39 8.41 2.41
N LEU A 250 15.40 7.51 2.54
CA LEU A 250 14.91 7.03 3.83
C LEU A 250 15.92 6.12 4.52
N VAL A 251 16.62 5.26 3.76
CA VAL A 251 17.74 4.45 4.29
C VAL A 251 18.88 5.36 4.78
N ALA A 252 19.24 6.40 4.01
CA ALA A 252 20.25 7.36 4.40
C ALA A 252 19.85 8.24 5.61
N ALA A 253 18.53 8.39 5.85
CA ALA A 253 17.99 9.06 7.04
C ALA A 253 17.92 8.14 8.27
N GLU A 254 18.38 6.88 8.15
CA GLU A 254 18.42 5.87 9.21
C GLU A 254 17.07 5.68 9.92
N VAL A 255 15.96 5.69 9.15
CA VAL A 255 14.63 5.42 9.70
C VAL A 255 14.55 3.98 10.22
N GLU A 256 13.66 3.74 11.18
CA GLU A 256 13.54 2.43 11.83
C GLU A 256 12.68 1.43 11.03
N VAL A 257 11.69 1.93 10.28
CA VAL A 257 10.77 1.14 9.43
C VAL A 257 10.38 2.00 8.24
N ILE A 258 10.15 1.40 7.07
CA ILE A 258 9.64 2.09 5.87
C ILE A 258 8.27 1.56 5.49
N ASN A 259 7.30 2.47 5.28
CA ASN A 259 5.95 2.17 4.78
C ASN A 259 5.85 2.52 3.29
N LEU A 260 5.45 1.53 2.46
CA LEU A 260 5.21 1.68 1.02
C LEU A 260 3.74 1.35 0.70
N SER A 261 2.88 2.38 0.73
CA SER A 261 1.45 2.24 0.43
C SER A 261 1.14 2.28 -1.07
N LEU A 262 1.95 1.59 -1.88
CA LEU A 262 1.94 1.59 -3.33
C LEU A 262 2.19 0.18 -3.91
N ALA A 263 1.88 -0.01 -5.19
CA ALA A 263 2.16 -1.25 -5.89
C ALA A 263 2.42 -1.01 -7.39
N GLY A 264 3.22 -1.88 -7.98
CA GLY A 264 3.58 -1.87 -9.39
C GLY A 264 4.12 -3.22 -9.87
N PRO A 265 4.74 -3.26 -11.05
CA PRO A 265 5.37 -4.45 -11.59
C PRO A 265 6.72 -4.74 -10.89
N ALA A 266 7.25 -5.96 -11.09
CA ALA A 266 8.60 -6.31 -10.67
C ALA A 266 9.63 -5.40 -11.37
N ASN A 267 10.67 -5.02 -10.63
CA ASN A 267 11.75 -4.19 -11.16
C ASN A 267 13.03 -4.43 -10.37
N LEU A 268 14.11 -4.78 -11.06
CA LEU A 268 15.39 -5.12 -10.44
C LEU A 268 15.99 -3.97 -9.62
N LEU A 269 15.74 -2.73 -10.03
CA LEU A 269 16.23 -1.56 -9.30
C LEU A 269 15.52 -1.41 -7.96
N ILE A 270 14.20 -1.63 -7.93
CA ILE A 270 13.42 -1.56 -6.69
C ILE A 270 13.74 -2.75 -5.78
N GLU A 271 13.93 -3.95 -6.35
CA GLU A 271 14.42 -5.09 -5.59
C GLU A 271 15.78 -4.78 -4.92
N ARG A 272 16.68 -4.12 -5.63
CA ARG A 272 17.96 -3.68 -5.08
C ARG A 272 17.78 -2.69 -3.93
N ALA A 273 16.92 -1.68 -4.07
CA ALA A 273 16.64 -0.72 -2.99
C ALA A 273 16.08 -1.40 -1.74
N VAL A 274 15.22 -2.39 -1.93
CA VAL A 274 14.64 -3.21 -0.85
C VAL A 274 15.72 -4.03 -0.14
N LEU A 275 16.64 -4.66 -0.89
CA LEU A 275 17.75 -5.42 -0.31
C LEU A 275 18.75 -4.51 0.42
N ASP A 276 18.97 -3.29 -0.05
CA ASP A 276 19.83 -2.32 0.62
C ASP A 276 19.23 -1.86 1.96
N ALA A 277 17.90 -1.67 2.03
CA ALA A 277 17.20 -1.38 3.28
C ALA A 277 17.26 -2.56 4.27
N ASP A 278 17.05 -3.80 3.79
CA ASP A 278 17.16 -5.01 4.59
C ASP A 278 18.56 -5.19 5.17
N ALA A 279 19.59 -4.98 4.36
CA ALA A 279 21.01 -5.01 4.77
C ALA A 279 21.36 -3.92 5.81
N ALA A 280 20.64 -2.78 5.77
CA ALA A 280 20.74 -1.72 6.79
C ALA A 280 19.91 -2.04 8.05
N GLY A 281 19.21 -3.18 8.13
CA GLY A 281 18.37 -3.55 9.25
C GLY A 281 17.05 -2.77 9.33
N ILE A 282 16.60 -2.21 8.19
CA ILE A 282 15.37 -1.41 8.09
C ILE A 282 14.28 -2.24 7.41
N PRO A 283 13.28 -2.76 8.15
CA PRO A 283 12.17 -3.48 7.56
C PRO A 283 11.32 -2.57 6.67
N ILE A 284 10.89 -3.12 5.54
CA ILE A 284 9.96 -2.48 4.62
C ILE A 284 8.59 -3.17 4.71
N VAL A 285 7.55 -2.39 4.87
CA VAL A 285 6.15 -2.82 4.82
C VAL A 285 5.52 -2.36 3.52
N ALA A 286 4.84 -3.23 2.80
CA ALA A 286 4.17 -2.84 1.57
C ALA A 286 2.78 -3.45 1.39
N ALA A 287 1.90 -2.68 0.75
CA ALA A 287 0.56 -3.08 0.38
C ALA A 287 0.57 -4.14 -0.74
N VAL A 288 -0.19 -5.24 -0.60
CA VAL A 288 -0.27 -6.31 -1.63
C VAL A 288 -0.96 -5.90 -2.92
N GLY A 289 -1.56 -4.73 -2.97
CA GLY A 289 -2.28 -4.22 -4.15
C GLY A 289 -3.78 -4.52 -4.13
N ASN A 290 -4.53 -3.82 -5.01
CA ASN A 290 -5.98 -3.86 -5.08
C ASN A 290 -6.50 -4.29 -6.47
N ASP A 291 -5.75 -5.09 -7.19
CA ASP A 291 -6.12 -5.58 -8.53
C ASP A 291 -6.97 -6.85 -8.48
N GLY A 292 -7.21 -7.36 -7.29
CA GLY A 292 -8.06 -8.52 -7.01
C GLY A 292 -7.28 -9.81 -6.75
N PRO A 293 -7.97 -10.85 -6.22
CA PRO A 293 -7.35 -12.08 -5.74
C PRO A 293 -6.74 -12.96 -6.87
N ARG A 294 -7.08 -12.67 -8.12
CA ARG A 294 -6.56 -13.39 -9.29
C ARG A 294 -5.45 -12.64 -10.02
N ALA A 295 -5.13 -11.43 -9.58
CA ALA A 295 -4.01 -10.70 -10.14
C ALA A 295 -2.69 -11.38 -9.78
N GLY A 296 -1.67 -11.21 -10.63
CA GLY A 296 -0.32 -11.61 -10.29
C GLY A 296 0.22 -10.82 -9.10
N PRO A 297 1.32 -11.29 -8.47
CA PRO A 297 1.98 -10.59 -7.39
C PRO A 297 2.33 -9.14 -7.78
N ARG A 298 2.12 -8.21 -6.85
CA ARG A 298 2.51 -6.81 -7.02
C ARG A 298 3.72 -6.50 -6.13
N TYR A 299 4.53 -5.60 -6.61
CA TYR A 299 5.79 -5.21 -5.98
C TYR A 299 5.73 -3.75 -5.49
N PRO A 300 6.43 -3.45 -4.39
CA PRO A 300 7.47 -4.24 -3.72
C PRO A 300 6.96 -5.33 -2.77
N ALA A 301 5.67 -5.44 -2.46
CA ALA A 301 5.15 -6.41 -1.49
C ALA A 301 5.55 -7.87 -1.76
N ALA A 302 5.74 -8.26 -3.03
CA ALA A 302 6.09 -9.63 -3.39
C ALA A 302 7.61 -9.93 -3.35
N TYR A 303 8.48 -8.98 -2.95
CA TYR A 303 9.88 -9.30 -2.68
C TYR A 303 10.04 -9.98 -1.31
N ALA A 304 10.95 -10.96 -1.23
CA ALA A 304 11.08 -11.83 -0.08
C ALA A 304 11.47 -11.13 1.24
N SER A 305 12.13 -9.98 1.18
CA SER A 305 12.52 -9.17 2.34
C SER A 305 11.53 -8.05 2.68
N VAL A 306 10.38 -8.01 2.01
CA VAL A 306 9.30 -7.03 2.28
C VAL A 306 8.18 -7.69 3.06
N VAL A 307 7.67 -7.03 4.06
CA VAL A 307 6.50 -7.46 4.82
C VAL A 307 5.24 -7.05 4.05
N ALA A 308 4.58 -8.04 3.45
CA ALA A 308 3.42 -7.85 2.59
C ALA A 308 2.11 -7.83 3.38
N VAL A 309 1.30 -6.78 3.19
CA VAL A 309 0.10 -6.54 4.00
C VAL A 309 -1.16 -6.55 3.15
N THR A 310 -2.10 -7.43 3.52
CA THR A 310 -3.47 -7.46 2.99
C THR A 310 -4.43 -6.66 3.90
N ALA A 311 -5.60 -6.34 3.38
CA ALA A 311 -6.61 -5.56 4.09
C ALA A 311 -7.80 -6.41 4.52
N VAL A 312 -8.30 -6.17 5.74
CA VAL A 312 -9.55 -6.74 6.25
C VAL A 312 -10.52 -5.65 6.69
N ASP A 313 -11.82 -6.00 6.74
CA ASP A 313 -12.87 -5.20 7.35
C ASP A 313 -12.98 -5.45 8.86
N ALA A 314 -13.88 -4.73 9.54
CA ALA A 314 -14.09 -4.85 10.98
C ALA A 314 -14.57 -6.25 11.45
N ALA A 315 -15.07 -7.06 10.55
CA ALA A 315 -15.45 -8.45 10.82
C ALA A 315 -14.33 -9.46 10.50
N GLY A 316 -13.12 -8.97 10.18
CA GLY A 316 -11.96 -9.82 9.80
C GLY A 316 -12.06 -10.43 8.40
N ARG A 317 -12.99 -9.99 7.56
CA ARG A 317 -13.15 -10.49 6.19
C ARG A 317 -12.18 -9.78 5.26
N VAL A 318 -11.48 -10.55 4.42
CA VAL A 318 -10.51 -9.99 3.47
C VAL A 318 -11.16 -9.02 2.49
N TYR A 319 -10.48 -7.94 2.18
CA TYR A 319 -10.91 -7.00 1.14
C TYR A 319 -11.01 -7.70 -0.23
N ARG A 320 -12.20 -7.64 -0.84
CA ARG A 320 -12.53 -8.38 -2.09
C ARG A 320 -11.60 -8.08 -3.27
N ARG A 321 -10.89 -6.94 -3.25
CA ARG A 321 -9.94 -6.52 -4.28
C ARG A 321 -8.48 -6.68 -3.84
N ALA A 322 -8.19 -7.13 -2.64
CA ALA A 322 -6.83 -7.37 -2.21
C ALA A 322 -6.16 -8.46 -3.05
N GLY A 323 -4.89 -8.26 -3.37
CA GLY A 323 -4.02 -9.29 -3.93
C GLY A 323 -3.87 -10.46 -2.95
N GLN A 324 -3.70 -11.67 -3.46
CA GLN A 324 -3.51 -12.89 -2.68
C GLN A 324 -2.32 -13.68 -3.22
N GLY A 325 -1.70 -14.49 -2.38
CA GLY A 325 -0.59 -15.35 -2.78
C GLY A 325 0.34 -15.70 -1.63
N ALA A 326 1.31 -16.57 -1.87
CA ALA A 326 2.27 -17.03 -0.86
C ALA A 326 3.14 -15.89 -0.26
N HIS A 327 3.18 -14.74 -0.91
CA HIS A 327 3.91 -13.56 -0.45
C HIS A 327 3.18 -12.77 0.65
N VAL A 328 1.89 -12.98 0.87
CA VAL A 328 1.14 -12.28 1.93
C VAL A 328 1.69 -12.68 3.30
N ASP A 329 2.05 -11.69 4.13
CA ASP A 329 2.62 -11.93 5.45
C ASP A 329 1.64 -11.66 6.58
N PHE A 330 0.89 -10.56 6.51
CA PHE A 330 -0.08 -10.19 7.55
C PHE A 330 -1.35 -9.57 6.96
N ALA A 331 -2.42 -9.72 7.70
CA ALA A 331 -3.65 -8.98 7.52
C ALA A 331 -3.71 -7.81 8.52
N ALA A 332 -4.26 -6.68 8.08
CA ALA A 332 -4.52 -5.55 8.96
C ALA A 332 -5.81 -4.82 8.55
N PRO A 333 -6.41 -4.00 9.42
CA PRO A 333 -7.57 -3.19 9.07
C PRO A 333 -7.27 -2.28 7.87
N GLY A 334 -8.07 -2.37 6.82
CA GLY A 334 -7.89 -1.58 5.60
C GLY A 334 -9.19 -1.31 4.83
N VAL A 335 -10.34 -1.73 5.39
CA VAL A 335 -11.67 -1.51 4.79
C VAL A 335 -12.51 -0.67 5.72
N GLY A 336 -13.04 0.45 5.21
CA GLY A 336 -13.85 1.35 6.00
C GLY A 336 -13.07 2.15 7.05
N ILE A 337 -11.79 2.44 6.78
CA ILE A 337 -10.88 3.09 7.74
C ILE A 337 -11.15 4.59 7.77
N SER A 338 -11.49 5.10 8.95
CA SER A 338 -11.58 6.55 9.18
C SER A 338 -10.18 7.14 9.32
N THR A 339 -9.87 8.15 8.49
CA THR A 339 -8.59 8.86 8.53
C THR A 339 -8.75 10.29 8.00
N ALA A 340 -7.67 11.08 7.95
CA ALA A 340 -7.71 12.45 7.47
C ALA A 340 -8.22 12.55 6.02
N ALA A 341 -9.08 13.52 5.75
CA ALA A 341 -9.42 13.94 4.40
C ALA A 341 -8.28 14.79 3.81
N SER A 342 -8.32 15.09 2.51
CA SER A 342 -7.22 15.82 1.85
C SER A 342 -7.06 17.28 2.28
N VAL A 343 -8.13 17.93 2.72
CA VAL A 343 -8.12 19.37 3.05
C VAL A 343 -8.33 19.57 4.56
N SER A 344 -9.40 19.00 5.12
CA SER A 344 -9.74 19.09 6.54
C SER A 344 -10.75 18.02 6.92
N GLY A 345 -10.83 17.68 8.20
CA GLY A 345 -11.77 16.71 8.74
C GLY A 345 -11.43 15.25 8.40
N VAL A 346 -12.42 14.37 8.54
CA VAL A 346 -12.26 12.91 8.44
C VAL A 346 -12.94 12.36 7.19
N ARG A 347 -12.34 11.36 6.59
CA ARG A 347 -12.91 10.59 5.49
C ARG A 347 -12.69 9.10 5.70
N VAL A 348 -13.67 8.31 5.30
CA VAL A 348 -13.54 6.85 5.25
C VAL A 348 -12.79 6.45 3.98
N GLN A 349 -11.82 5.56 4.13
CA GLN A 349 -10.94 5.05 3.07
C GLN A 349 -10.96 3.52 3.06
N THR A 350 -10.69 2.93 1.89
CA THR A 350 -10.54 1.47 1.74
C THR A 350 -9.39 1.17 0.79
N GLY A 351 -8.57 0.18 1.14
CA GLY A 351 -7.46 -0.30 0.35
C GLY A 351 -6.36 -0.90 1.20
N THR A 352 -5.54 -1.74 0.59
CA THR A 352 -4.36 -2.33 1.25
C THR A 352 -3.33 -1.29 1.69
N SER A 353 -3.34 -0.10 1.07
CA SER A 353 -2.54 1.07 1.48
C SER A 353 -2.84 1.56 2.89
N PHE A 354 -4.08 1.38 3.37
CA PHE A 354 -4.49 1.81 4.72
C PHE A 354 -4.28 0.71 5.75
N ALA A 355 -4.02 -0.52 5.31
CA ALA A 355 -3.62 -1.64 6.16
C ALA A 355 -2.12 -1.61 6.50
N ALA A 356 -1.27 -1.22 5.54
CA ALA A 356 0.18 -1.17 5.73
C ALA A 356 0.63 -0.33 6.94
N PRO A 357 0.08 0.85 7.25
CA PRO A 357 0.45 1.64 8.43
C PRO A 357 0.28 0.92 9.77
N PHE A 358 -0.69 0.00 9.90
CA PHE A 358 -0.87 -0.80 11.12
C PHE A 358 0.31 -1.73 11.36
N VAL A 359 0.78 -2.41 10.31
CA VAL A 359 1.95 -3.30 10.39
C VAL A 359 3.23 -2.48 10.57
N THR A 360 3.33 -1.31 9.95
CA THR A 360 4.44 -0.36 10.17
C THR A 360 4.52 0.05 11.64
N ALA A 361 3.40 0.41 12.27
CA ALA A 361 3.35 0.75 13.69
C ALA A 361 3.74 -0.44 14.57
N ALA A 362 3.25 -1.65 14.27
CA ALA A 362 3.59 -2.85 15.01
C ALA A 362 5.10 -3.18 14.94
N LEU A 363 5.71 -3.04 13.75
CA LEU A 363 7.15 -3.22 13.58
C LEU A 363 7.96 -2.18 14.33
N ALA A 364 7.57 -0.92 14.31
CA ALA A 364 8.23 0.13 15.08
C ALA A 364 8.18 -0.17 16.59
N VAL A 365 7.03 -0.60 17.12
CA VAL A 365 6.89 -1.06 18.51
C VAL A 365 7.74 -2.29 18.80
N ALA A 366 7.78 -3.29 17.91
CA ALA A 366 8.60 -4.47 18.08
C ALA A 366 10.11 -4.13 18.08
N LYS A 367 10.54 -3.25 17.18
CA LYS A 367 11.94 -2.81 17.06
C LYS A 367 12.41 -2.04 18.29
N SER A 368 11.55 -1.21 18.91
CA SER A 368 11.90 -0.52 20.15
C SER A 368 12.22 -1.46 21.32
N ARG A 369 11.63 -2.65 21.30
CA ARG A 369 11.85 -3.69 22.32
C ARG A 369 13.03 -4.61 22.00
N ARG A 370 13.47 -4.64 20.73
CA ARG A 370 14.52 -5.51 20.17
C ARG A 370 15.34 -4.72 19.15
N SER A 371 16.07 -3.70 19.61
CA SER A 371 16.80 -2.76 18.76
C SER A 371 17.78 -3.41 17.78
N ASP A 372 18.37 -4.54 18.18
CA ASP A 372 19.39 -5.26 17.41
C ASP A 372 18.79 -6.38 16.54
N ALA A 373 17.45 -6.57 16.57
CA ALA A 373 16.80 -7.61 15.77
C ALA A 373 16.82 -7.25 14.29
N THR A 374 17.07 -8.27 13.46
CA THR A 374 16.97 -8.18 12.01
C THR A 374 15.50 -8.03 11.57
N PRO A 375 15.22 -7.50 10.36
CA PRO A 375 13.87 -7.44 9.81
C PRO A 375 13.12 -8.78 9.87
N ALA A 376 13.81 -9.88 9.56
CA ALA A 376 13.21 -11.23 9.61
C ALA A 376 12.85 -11.67 11.03
N GLU A 377 13.68 -11.37 12.04
CA GLU A 377 13.39 -11.66 13.44
C GLU A 377 12.23 -10.81 13.98
N LEU A 378 12.12 -9.55 13.55
CA LEU A 378 10.97 -8.70 13.87
C LEU A 378 9.68 -9.26 13.26
N GLN A 379 9.71 -9.67 12.00
CA GLN A 379 8.56 -10.29 11.33
C GLN A 379 8.14 -11.60 12.02
N ALA A 380 9.10 -12.44 12.38
CA ALA A 380 8.83 -13.69 13.13
C ALA A 380 8.16 -13.38 14.48
N ALA A 381 8.66 -12.38 15.22
CA ALA A 381 8.06 -11.97 16.50
C ALA A 381 6.61 -11.46 16.34
N LEU A 382 6.31 -10.76 15.27
CA LEU A 382 4.92 -10.34 14.97
C LEU A 382 4.03 -11.52 14.60
N SER A 383 4.56 -12.53 13.91
CA SER A 383 3.80 -13.74 13.57
C SER A 383 3.34 -14.51 14.81
N GLU A 384 4.15 -14.52 15.89
CA GLU A 384 3.83 -15.19 17.16
C GLU A 384 2.63 -14.56 17.91
N ILE A 385 2.39 -13.26 17.69
CA ILE A 385 1.33 -12.51 18.40
C ILE A 385 0.13 -12.18 17.50
N SER A 386 0.21 -12.53 16.21
CA SER A 386 -0.90 -12.31 15.27
C SER A 386 -2.04 -13.28 15.54
N ILE A 387 -3.27 -12.83 15.28
CA ILE A 387 -4.47 -13.66 15.38
C ILE A 387 -4.67 -14.39 14.06
N ASP A 388 -4.60 -15.72 14.10
CA ASP A 388 -4.82 -16.55 12.91
C ASP A 388 -6.22 -16.34 12.32
N LEU A 389 -6.29 -16.11 11.02
CA LEU A 389 -7.51 -15.91 10.25
C LEU A 389 -7.53 -16.88 9.07
N GLY A 390 -8.73 -17.36 8.72
CA GLY A 390 -8.89 -18.23 7.55
C GLY A 390 -8.50 -19.68 7.80
N ALA A 391 -7.64 -20.24 6.96
CA ALA A 391 -7.13 -21.60 7.13
C ALA A 391 -6.09 -21.63 8.26
N PRO A 392 -6.06 -22.70 9.10
CA PRO A 392 -5.11 -22.77 10.21
C PRO A 392 -3.65 -22.61 9.78
N GLY A 393 -2.93 -21.70 10.43
CA GLY A 393 -1.55 -21.33 10.12
C GLY A 393 -1.43 -20.36 8.96
N ARG A 394 -0.21 -20.14 8.46
CA ARG A 394 0.01 -19.20 7.35
C ARG A 394 -0.72 -19.65 6.08
N ASP A 395 -1.53 -18.75 5.52
CA ASP A 395 -2.29 -18.99 4.30
C ASP A 395 -2.10 -17.85 3.26
N PRO A 396 -2.48 -18.06 1.97
CA PRO A 396 -2.23 -17.08 0.91
C PRO A 396 -3.19 -15.88 0.94
N VAL A 397 -4.16 -15.83 1.84
CA VAL A 397 -5.17 -14.75 1.96
C VAL A 397 -4.81 -13.80 3.09
N PHE A 398 -4.49 -14.34 4.27
CA PHE A 398 -4.26 -13.58 5.50
C PHE A 398 -2.80 -13.63 5.99
N GLY A 399 -1.93 -14.40 5.32
CA GLY A 399 -0.55 -14.62 5.75
C GLY A 399 -0.51 -15.35 7.11
N ASN A 400 0.22 -14.77 8.07
CA ASN A 400 0.28 -15.26 9.46
C ASN A 400 -0.92 -14.78 10.31
N GLY A 401 -1.89 -14.10 9.70
CA GLY A 401 -3.10 -13.61 10.36
C GLY A 401 -3.11 -12.11 10.63
N LEU A 402 -4.06 -11.70 11.46
CA LEU A 402 -4.33 -10.30 11.80
C LEU A 402 -3.29 -9.77 12.78
N ILE A 403 -2.62 -8.70 12.35
CA ILE A 403 -1.61 -8.02 13.16
C ILE A 403 -2.19 -7.49 14.46
N GLN A 404 -1.38 -7.55 15.52
CA GLN A 404 -1.66 -6.91 16.80
C GLN A 404 -0.61 -5.82 17.03
N VAL A 405 -1.02 -4.56 16.98
CA VAL A 405 -0.10 -3.41 17.13
C VAL A 405 0.43 -3.31 18.56
N GLY A 406 -0.43 -3.62 19.53
CA GLY A 406 -0.12 -3.48 20.94
C GLY A 406 -0.09 -2.01 21.40
N SER A 407 0.42 -1.79 22.60
CA SER A 407 0.62 -0.43 23.12
C SER A 407 2.05 0.03 22.86
N PRO A 408 2.27 1.25 22.33
CA PRO A 408 3.61 1.79 22.13
C PRO A 408 4.29 2.13 23.50
N CYS A 409 3.52 2.25 24.53
CA CYS A 409 3.88 2.53 25.91
C CYS A 409 3.14 1.59 26.86
#